data_28a546671aa4ddf7079f270a50cde75d
#
_entry.id   28a546671aa4ddf7079f270a50cde75d
#
_cell.length_a   1.000
_cell.length_b   1.000
_cell.length_c   1.000
_cell.angle_alpha   90.00
_cell.angle_beta   90.00
_cell.angle_gamma   90.00
#
_symmetry.space_group_name_H-M   'P 1'
#
loop_
_entity.id
_entity.type
_entity.pdbx_description
1 polymer ?
#
loop_
_entity_poly.entity_id
_entity_poly.type
_entity_poly.pdbx_seq_one_letter_code
_entity_poly.pdbx_strand_id
1 'polypeptide(L)'
;GIFAPSLYLGCIAGFVFSHFSNDFAFSAYLPEKNFALMGMAGVMSGVMHAPLTGVFLIAELTGGYDLFLPLMIVSVSSYLTIIAFEPHSIYSMRLAKKGQLLTHHKDKAVLTLMKMENVVEKDFVVVHPEMDLGELVKAIAASHRNVFPVTDKKTGESVSYTHLTLPTN
;
A
#
# COMPACT_ATOMS: atom_id res chain seq x y z
N GLY A 1 -9.96 1.22 17.44
CA GLY A 1 -10.42 1.02 16.09
C GLY A 1 -11.50 2.00 15.66
N ILE A 2 -11.50 2.41 14.41
CA ILE A 2 -12.45 3.38 13.85
C ILE A 2 -13.75 2.67 13.39
N PHE A 3 -13.73 1.37 13.29
CA PHE A 3 -14.81 0.52 12.78
C PHE A 3 -16.15 0.71 13.53
N ALA A 4 -16.18 0.45 14.83
CA ALA A 4 -17.40 0.55 15.63
C ALA A 4 -17.97 1.99 15.70
N PRO A 5 -17.13 3.04 15.89
CA PRO A 5 -17.61 4.42 15.81
C PRO A 5 -18.23 4.79 14.45
N SER A 6 -17.70 4.29 13.33
CA SER A 6 -18.26 4.58 12.01
C SER A 6 -19.64 3.93 11.81
N LEU A 7 -19.83 2.70 12.27
CA LEU A 7 -21.14 2.05 12.27
C LEU A 7 -22.15 2.83 13.12
N TYR A 8 -21.75 3.25 14.32
CA TYR A 8 -22.62 4.01 15.22
C TYR A 8 -23.05 5.36 14.61
N LEU A 9 -22.10 6.09 14.04
CA LEU A 9 -22.40 7.34 13.32
C LEU A 9 -23.33 7.13 12.13
N GLY A 10 -23.11 6.06 11.37
CA GLY A 10 -24.00 5.67 10.26
C GLY A 10 -25.40 5.34 10.72
N CYS A 11 -25.52 4.60 11.83
CA CYS A 11 -26.80 4.27 12.45
C CYS A 11 -27.59 5.54 12.83
N ILE A 12 -26.95 6.46 13.56
CA ILE A 12 -27.57 7.73 13.96
C ILE A 12 -27.96 8.56 12.74
N ALA A 13 -27.08 8.69 11.76
CA ALA A 13 -27.36 9.49 10.56
C ALA A 13 -28.56 8.94 9.78
N GLY A 14 -28.64 7.61 9.59
CA GLY A 14 -29.78 6.97 8.93
C GLY A 14 -31.08 7.11 9.72
N PHE A 15 -31.02 6.93 11.03
CA PHE A 15 -32.18 7.11 11.92
C PHE A 15 -32.70 8.55 11.87
N VAL A 16 -31.83 9.53 12.07
CA VAL A 16 -32.20 10.96 12.04
C VAL A 16 -32.79 11.34 10.71
N PHE A 17 -32.20 10.87 9.59
CA PHE A 17 -32.73 11.10 8.27
C PHE A 17 -34.16 10.58 8.12
N SER A 18 -34.44 9.34 8.52
CA SER A 18 -35.76 8.74 8.46
C SER A 18 -36.76 9.46 9.35
N HIS A 19 -36.38 9.74 10.58
CA HIS A 19 -37.23 10.44 11.57
C HIS A 19 -37.64 11.82 11.05
N PHE A 20 -36.66 12.63 10.60
CA PHE A 20 -36.89 13.97 10.07
C PHE A 20 -37.73 13.93 8.78
N SER A 21 -37.52 12.93 7.91
CA SER A 21 -38.30 12.77 6.69
C SER A 21 -39.75 12.39 6.97
N ASN A 22 -40.02 11.62 8.02
CA ASN A 22 -41.38 11.27 8.45
C ASN A 22 -42.11 12.48 9.04
N ASP A 23 -41.44 13.38 9.73
CA ASP A 23 -42.04 14.61 10.31
C ASP A 23 -42.33 15.66 9.24
N PHE A 24 -41.55 15.74 8.16
CA PHE A 24 -41.66 16.73 7.07
C PHE A 24 -42.58 16.32 5.91
N ALA A 25 -43.51 15.36 6.11
CA ALA A 25 -44.61 15.06 5.20
C ALA A 25 -44.20 14.47 3.85
N PHE A 26 -43.37 13.46 3.83
CA PHE A 26 -43.39 12.49 2.73
C PHE A 26 -44.62 11.59 2.92
N SER A 27 -45.43 11.42 1.88
CA SER A 27 -46.66 10.60 1.90
C SER A 27 -46.37 9.10 2.14
N ALA A 28 -45.12 8.70 2.30
CA ALA A 28 -44.67 7.34 2.55
C ALA A 28 -43.95 7.25 3.89
N TYR A 29 -44.42 6.35 4.75
CA TYR A 29 -43.73 6.04 6.01
C TYR A 29 -42.40 5.36 5.73
N LEU A 30 -41.32 5.96 6.23
CA LEU A 30 -39.96 5.43 6.12
C LEU A 30 -39.56 4.68 7.42
N PRO A 31 -39.37 3.35 7.36
CA PRO A 31 -39.00 2.57 8.55
C PRO A 31 -37.66 2.98 9.11
N GLU A 32 -37.61 3.57 10.29
CA GLU A 32 -36.41 4.09 10.95
C GLU A 32 -35.33 3.04 11.10
N LYS A 33 -35.71 1.81 11.45
CA LYS A 33 -34.80 0.67 11.57
C LYS A 33 -34.05 0.38 10.27
N ASN A 34 -34.76 0.38 9.15
CA ASN A 34 -34.15 0.07 7.84
C ASN A 34 -33.19 1.16 7.41
N PHE A 35 -33.55 2.42 7.62
CA PHE A 35 -32.69 3.56 7.29
C PHE A 35 -31.46 3.64 8.22
N ALA A 36 -31.60 3.30 9.48
CA ALA A 36 -30.46 3.15 10.39
C ALA A 36 -29.45 2.10 9.88
N LEU A 37 -29.93 0.94 9.43
CA LEU A 37 -29.10 -0.12 8.85
C LEU A 37 -28.44 0.30 7.53
N MET A 38 -29.17 0.97 6.67
CA MET A 38 -28.62 1.54 5.42
C MET A 38 -27.56 2.60 5.70
N GLY A 39 -27.78 3.46 6.71
CA GLY A 39 -26.81 4.45 7.15
C GLY A 39 -25.51 3.82 7.67
N MET A 40 -25.61 2.73 8.45
CA MET A 40 -24.44 1.96 8.90
C MET A 40 -23.62 1.44 7.72
N ALA A 41 -24.27 0.81 6.74
CA ALA A 41 -23.61 0.27 5.54
C ALA A 41 -22.97 1.39 4.69
N GLY A 42 -23.68 2.51 4.52
CA GLY A 42 -23.21 3.66 3.74
C GLY A 42 -21.95 4.30 4.35
N VAL A 43 -21.98 4.64 5.64
CA VAL A 43 -20.83 5.25 6.31
C VAL A 43 -19.65 4.29 6.35
N MET A 44 -19.89 3.00 6.63
CA MET A 44 -18.82 2.02 6.61
C MET A 44 -18.18 1.89 5.22
N SER A 45 -18.99 1.84 4.19
CA SER A 45 -18.55 1.76 2.80
C SER A 45 -17.67 2.95 2.40
N GLY A 46 -18.06 4.16 2.79
CA GLY A 46 -17.30 5.38 2.53
C GLY A 46 -15.99 5.45 3.31
N VAL A 47 -16.00 5.11 4.60
CA VAL A 47 -14.81 5.20 5.47
C VAL A 47 -13.76 4.15 5.13
N MET A 48 -14.20 2.91 4.86
CA MET A 48 -13.32 1.76 4.64
C MET A 48 -12.97 1.53 3.16
N HIS A 49 -13.66 2.18 2.23
CA HIS A 49 -13.62 1.88 0.79
C HIS A 49 -13.97 0.40 0.48
N ALA A 50 -14.90 -0.17 1.21
CA ALA A 50 -15.28 -1.58 1.12
C ALA A 50 -16.81 -1.76 1.09
N PRO A 51 -17.48 -1.45 -0.05
CA PRO A 51 -18.92 -1.49 -0.14
C PRO A 51 -19.51 -2.88 0.11
N LEU A 52 -18.91 -3.92 -0.43
CA LEU A 52 -19.35 -5.29 -0.21
C LEU A 52 -19.27 -5.72 1.25
N THR A 53 -18.22 -5.32 1.94
CA THR A 53 -18.06 -5.60 3.38
C THR A 53 -19.18 -4.95 4.19
N GLY A 54 -19.55 -3.71 3.87
CA GLY A 54 -20.68 -3.02 4.50
C GLY A 54 -22.00 -3.74 4.30
N VAL A 55 -22.30 -4.14 3.05
CA VAL A 55 -23.53 -4.85 2.70
C VAL A 55 -23.63 -6.20 3.42
N PHE A 56 -22.61 -7.05 3.28
CA PHE A 56 -22.65 -8.39 3.87
C PHE A 56 -22.62 -8.36 5.40
N LEU A 57 -21.88 -7.45 6.00
CA LEU A 57 -21.86 -7.29 7.44
C LEU A 57 -23.25 -6.98 8.00
N ILE A 58 -23.96 -6.02 7.39
CA ILE A 58 -25.30 -5.64 7.87
C ILE A 58 -26.31 -6.73 7.58
N ALA A 59 -26.25 -7.40 6.42
CA ALA A 59 -27.10 -8.53 6.09
C ALA A 59 -26.93 -9.68 7.10
N GLU A 60 -25.70 -9.99 7.48
CA GLU A 60 -25.38 -11.03 8.48
C GLU A 60 -25.84 -10.64 9.88
N LEU A 61 -25.60 -9.40 10.30
CA LEU A 61 -26.06 -8.91 11.62
C LEU A 61 -27.58 -8.90 11.77
N THR A 62 -28.32 -8.68 10.68
CA THR A 62 -29.79 -8.68 10.68
C THR A 62 -30.38 -10.08 10.49
N GLY A 63 -29.56 -11.06 10.11
CA GLY A 63 -30.00 -12.43 9.86
C GLY A 63 -30.90 -12.56 8.63
N GLY A 64 -30.87 -11.56 7.71
CA GLY A 64 -31.73 -11.57 6.52
C GLY A 64 -31.19 -10.70 5.39
N TYR A 65 -31.58 -11.06 4.17
CA TYR A 65 -31.18 -10.39 2.93
C TYR A 65 -32.28 -9.50 2.32
N ASP A 66 -33.34 -9.24 3.08
CA ASP A 66 -34.49 -8.45 2.60
C ASP A 66 -34.12 -7.03 2.19
N LEU A 67 -33.11 -6.46 2.88
CA LEU A 67 -32.58 -5.12 2.60
C LEU A 67 -31.34 -5.15 1.67
N PHE A 68 -31.00 -6.28 1.06
CA PHE A 68 -29.76 -6.44 0.30
C PHE A 68 -29.65 -5.43 -0.84
N LEU A 69 -30.70 -5.26 -1.63
CA LEU A 69 -30.72 -4.32 -2.74
C LEU A 69 -30.57 -2.85 -2.28
N PRO A 70 -31.35 -2.34 -1.31
CA PRO A 70 -31.13 -1.02 -0.75
C PRO A 70 -29.75 -0.82 -0.16
N LEU A 71 -29.22 -1.81 0.57
CA LEU A 71 -27.86 -1.76 1.14
C LEU A 71 -26.81 -1.64 0.04
N MET A 72 -26.95 -2.38 -1.07
CA MET A 72 -26.04 -2.28 -2.21
C MET A 72 -26.06 -0.88 -2.83
N ILE A 73 -27.23 -0.33 -3.08
CA ILE A 73 -27.38 1.01 -3.69
C ILE A 73 -26.72 2.06 -2.81
N VAL A 74 -27.00 2.07 -1.51
CA VAL A 74 -26.44 3.04 -0.58
C VAL A 74 -24.92 2.87 -0.43
N SER A 75 -24.44 1.64 -0.30
CA SER A 75 -23.02 1.36 -0.14
C SER A 75 -22.21 1.73 -1.37
N VAL A 76 -22.69 1.39 -2.56
CA VAL A 76 -22.00 1.72 -3.82
C VAL A 76 -22.04 3.22 -4.09
N SER A 77 -23.16 3.89 -3.90
CA SER A 77 -23.26 5.34 -4.08
C SER A 77 -22.36 6.09 -3.10
N SER A 78 -22.33 5.67 -1.83
CA SER A 78 -21.42 6.24 -0.83
C SER A 78 -19.95 6.06 -1.23
N TYR A 79 -19.58 4.86 -1.67
CA TYR A 79 -18.23 4.56 -2.15
C TYR A 79 -17.83 5.40 -3.36
N LEU A 80 -18.68 5.49 -4.37
CA LEU A 80 -18.43 6.30 -5.57
C LEU A 80 -18.30 7.79 -5.25
N THR A 81 -19.10 8.28 -4.32
CA THR A 81 -19.02 9.66 -3.86
C THR A 81 -17.69 9.93 -3.16
N ILE A 82 -17.31 9.10 -2.20
CA ILE A 82 -16.10 9.37 -1.42
C ILE A 82 -14.83 9.24 -2.26
N ILE A 83 -14.75 8.32 -3.20
CA ILE A 83 -13.55 8.12 -4.03
C ILE A 83 -13.27 9.33 -4.94
N ALA A 84 -14.29 10.12 -5.26
CA ALA A 84 -14.15 11.37 -6.02
C ALA A 84 -13.45 12.47 -5.21
N PHE A 85 -13.57 12.45 -3.87
CA PHE A 85 -12.97 13.44 -2.97
C PHE A 85 -11.69 12.92 -2.31
N GLU A 86 -11.67 11.66 -1.89
CA GLU A 86 -10.56 11.05 -1.18
C GLU A 86 -10.29 9.65 -1.76
N PRO A 87 -9.21 9.47 -2.53
CA PRO A 87 -8.90 8.19 -3.18
C PRO A 87 -8.38 7.12 -2.20
N HIS A 88 -8.12 7.50 -0.96
CA HIS A 88 -7.51 6.62 0.03
C HIS A 88 -8.45 6.34 1.19
N SER A 89 -8.57 5.06 1.57
CA SER A 89 -9.30 4.69 2.78
C SER A 89 -8.62 5.30 4.02
N ILE A 90 -9.37 5.44 5.11
CA ILE A 90 -8.85 6.01 6.35
C ILE A 90 -7.62 5.26 6.89
N TYR A 91 -7.49 3.98 6.59
CA TYR A 91 -6.33 3.17 6.98
C TYR A 91 -5.11 3.41 6.09
N SER A 92 -5.31 3.53 4.79
CA SER A 92 -4.23 3.76 3.82
C SER A 92 -3.78 5.22 3.77
N MET A 93 -4.62 6.16 4.18
CA MET A 93 -4.30 7.60 4.20
C MET A 93 -3.04 7.93 5.03
N ARG A 94 -2.85 7.26 6.18
CA ARG A 94 -1.66 7.46 7.01
C ARG A 94 -0.39 6.98 6.32
N LEU A 95 -0.46 5.89 5.58
CA LEU A 95 0.65 5.35 4.79
C LEU A 95 0.91 6.20 3.55
N ALA A 96 -0.15 6.69 2.91
CA ALA A 96 -0.05 7.61 1.78
C ALA A 96 0.68 8.90 2.17
N LYS A 97 0.32 9.52 3.31
CA LYS A 97 0.98 10.72 3.84
C LYS A 97 2.46 10.51 4.18
N LYS A 98 2.87 9.29 4.51
CA LYS A 98 4.27 8.93 4.76
C LYS A 98 5.03 8.55 3.48
N GLY A 99 4.39 8.56 2.32
CA GLY A 99 4.99 8.09 1.06
C GLY A 99 5.26 6.58 1.02
N GLN A 100 4.71 5.83 1.98
CA GLN A 100 4.94 4.39 2.14
C GLN A 100 3.78 3.55 1.57
N LEU A 101 2.85 4.17 0.84
CA LEU A 101 1.74 3.47 0.24
C LEU A 101 2.25 2.64 -0.95
N LEU A 102 2.31 1.33 -0.74
CA LEU A 102 2.67 0.35 -1.75
C LEU A 102 1.44 0.05 -2.62
N THR A 103 1.21 0.88 -3.63
CA THR A 103 0.18 0.60 -4.63
C THR A 103 0.68 -0.44 -5.64
N HIS A 104 -0.23 -1.02 -6.38
CA HIS A 104 -0.16 -2.15 -7.34
C HIS A 104 1.18 -2.54 -8.02
N HIS A 105 2.22 -1.73 -7.91
CA HIS A 105 3.55 -2.02 -8.45
C HIS A 105 4.50 -2.46 -7.33
N LYS A 106 4.44 -3.73 -6.97
CA LYS A 106 5.31 -4.31 -5.93
C LYS A 106 6.80 -4.03 -6.19
N ASP A 107 7.22 -4.05 -7.45
CA ASP A 107 8.61 -3.82 -7.85
C ASP A 107 9.06 -2.38 -7.60
N LYS A 108 8.22 -1.39 -7.94
CA LYS A 108 8.50 0.03 -7.62
C LYS A 108 8.51 0.29 -6.11
N ALA A 109 7.65 -0.41 -5.38
CA ALA A 109 7.57 -0.32 -3.93
C ALA A 109 8.86 -0.81 -3.27
N VAL A 110 9.38 -1.95 -3.69
CA VAL A 110 10.64 -2.48 -3.20
C VAL A 110 11.79 -1.50 -3.47
N LEU A 111 11.89 -0.98 -4.71
CA LEU A 111 12.90 0.00 -5.07
C LEU A 111 12.82 1.30 -4.26
N THR A 112 11.61 1.76 -3.92
CA THR A 112 11.42 2.99 -3.11
C THR A 112 11.80 2.79 -1.64
N LEU A 113 11.62 1.58 -1.11
CA LEU A 113 11.98 1.24 0.27
C LEU A 113 13.45 0.81 0.43
N MET A 114 14.09 0.38 -0.66
CA MET A 114 15.49 -0.01 -0.66
C MET A 114 16.36 1.25 -0.56
N LYS A 115 17.08 1.37 0.53
CA LYS A 115 18.16 2.35 0.65
C LYS A 115 19.34 1.86 -0.16
N MET A 116 19.88 2.70 -1.03
CA MET A 116 21.04 2.39 -1.86
C MET A 116 22.21 1.86 -1.03
N GLU A 117 22.39 2.40 0.18
CA GLU A 117 23.42 1.99 1.12
C GLU A 117 23.37 0.52 1.54
N ASN A 118 22.16 -0.08 1.54
CA ASN A 118 21.94 -1.49 1.90
C ASN A 118 22.10 -2.45 0.71
N VAL A 119 22.11 -1.92 -0.51
CA VAL A 119 22.17 -2.70 -1.75
C VAL A 119 23.57 -2.65 -2.34
N VAL A 120 24.28 -1.55 -2.09
CA VAL A 120 25.66 -1.40 -2.55
C VAL A 120 26.55 -2.34 -1.75
N GLU A 121 27.20 -3.25 -2.46
CA GLU A 121 28.21 -4.14 -1.89
C GLU A 121 29.40 -3.31 -1.44
N LYS A 122 29.82 -3.52 -0.21
CA LYS A 122 30.99 -2.83 0.39
C LYS A 122 32.14 -3.79 0.67
N ASP A 123 31.88 -5.09 0.62
CA ASP A 123 32.86 -6.13 0.88
C ASP A 123 33.43 -6.63 -0.46
N PHE A 124 34.41 -5.93 -0.96
CA PHE A 124 35.15 -6.29 -2.16
C PHE A 124 36.65 -6.11 -1.97
N VAL A 125 37.41 -6.99 -2.61
CA VAL A 125 38.86 -6.93 -2.64
C VAL A 125 39.32 -6.07 -3.81
N VAL A 126 40.08 -5.01 -3.52
CA VAL A 126 40.61 -4.11 -4.55
C VAL A 126 41.89 -4.71 -5.12
N VAL A 127 42.02 -4.66 -6.43
CA VAL A 127 43.24 -5.07 -7.15
C VAL A 127 43.89 -3.88 -7.85
N HIS A 128 45.19 -3.93 -8.05
CA HIS A 128 45.93 -2.88 -8.72
C HIS A 128 46.60 -3.39 -9.99
N PRO A 129 46.78 -2.57 -11.04
CA PRO A 129 47.36 -2.99 -12.32
C PRO A 129 48.80 -3.50 -12.18
N GLU A 130 49.51 -3.07 -11.13
CA GLU A 130 50.91 -3.41 -10.88
C GLU A 130 51.08 -4.69 -10.05
N MET A 131 49.99 -5.37 -9.65
CA MET A 131 50.04 -6.62 -8.87
C MET A 131 50.63 -7.77 -9.67
N ASP A 132 51.50 -8.53 -9.04
CA ASP A 132 52.00 -9.79 -9.61
C ASP A 132 50.90 -10.87 -9.62
N LEU A 133 51.03 -11.83 -10.56
CA LEU A 133 50.06 -12.93 -10.71
C LEU A 133 49.85 -13.71 -9.41
N GLY A 134 50.92 -13.88 -8.61
CA GLY A 134 50.86 -14.55 -7.30
C GLY A 134 50.02 -13.79 -6.27
N GLU A 135 50.09 -12.47 -6.28
CA GLU A 135 49.29 -11.60 -5.41
C GLU A 135 47.82 -11.57 -5.85
N LEU A 136 47.58 -11.54 -7.18
CA LEU A 136 46.24 -11.60 -7.75
C LEU A 136 45.54 -12.91 -7.39
N VAL A 137 46.22 -14.06 -7.49
CA VAL A 137 45.66 -15.36 -7.10
C VAL A 137 45.31 -15.40 -5.61
N LYS A 138 46.12 -14.81 -4.75
CA LYS A 138 45.81 -14.70 -3.30
C LYS A 138 44.59 -13.81 -3.06
N ALA A 139 44.49 -12.70 -3.78
CA ALA A 139 43.33 -11.80 -3.69
C ALA A 139 42.04 -12.49 -4.13
N ILE A 140 42.09 -13.25 -5.25
CA ILE A 140 40.94 -14.06 -5.76
C ILE A 140 40.57 -15.15 -4.74
N ALA A 141 41.56 -15.85 -4.17
CA ALA A 141 41.28 -16.92 -3.19
C ALA A 141 40.70 -16.41 -1.88
N ALA A 142 40.99 -15.16 -1.50
CA ALA A 142 40.43 -14.51 -0.31
C ALA A 142 39.03 -13.92 -0.56
N SER A 143 38.65 -13.71 -1.82
CA SER A 143 37.36 -13.10 -2.18
C SER A 143 36.29 -14.14 -2.42
N HIS A 144 35.07 -13.85 -1.98
CA HIS A 144 33.88 -14.63 -2.32
C HIS A 144 33.19 -14.16 -3.61
N ARG A 145 33.79 -13.23 -4.35
CA ARG A 145 33.20 -12.56 -5.53
C ARG A 145 34.06 -12.76 -6.78
N ASN A 146 33.41 -12.70 -7.94
CA ASN A 146 34.04 -12.85 -9.25
C ASN A 146 34.34 -11.49 -9.93
N VAL A 147 34.01 -10.38 -9.29
CA VAL A 147 34.22 -9.03 -9.82
C VAL A 147 35.15 -8.29 -8.89
N PHE A 148 36.23 -7.77 -9.43
CA PHE A 148 37.28 -7.04 -8.68
C PHE A 148 37.39 -5.61 -9.23
N PRO A 149 37.19 -4.59 -8.40
CA PRO A 149 37.48 -3.22 -8.80
C PRO A 149 38.99 -3.02 -8.92
N VAL A 150 39.42 -2.51 -10.07
CA VAL A 150 40.81 -2.16 -10.30
C VAL A 150 41.00 -0.68 -10.00
N THR A 151 41.89 -0.36 -9.07
CA THR A 151 42.18 1.04 -8.74
C THR A 151 43.67 1.34 -8.97
N ASP A 152 43.93 2.54 -9.45
CA ASP A 152 45.31 3.02 -9.53
C ASP A 152 45.81 3.38 -8.12
N LYS A 153 47.01 2.90 -7.78
CA LYS A 153 47.65 3.13 -6.49
C LYS A 153 47.99 4.61 -6.21
N LYS A 154 48.15 5.41 -7.28
CA LYS A 154 48.57 6.82 -7.21
C LYS A 154 47.41 7.79 -7.14
N THR A 155 46.35 7.53 -7.90
CA THR A 155 45.19 8.44 -8.03
C THR A 155 43.99 7.97 -7.18
N GLY A 156 43.92 6.69 -6.81
CA GLY A 156 42.75 6.12 -6.13
C GLY A 156 41.53 6.01 -7.01
N GLU A 157 41.62 6.38 -8.30
CA GLU A 157 40.52 6.29 -9.23
C GLU A 157 40.30 4.85 -9.70
N SER A 158 39.04 4.44 -9.81
CA SER A 158 38.69 3.12 -10.35
C SER A 158 38.89 3.10 -11.87
N VAL A 159 39.68 2.14 -12.35
CA VAL A 159 39.88 1.93 -13.77
C VAL A 159 39.09 0.69 -14.18
N SER A 160 38.24 0.85 -15.20
CA SER A 160 37.46 -0.26 -15.75
C SER A 160 38.25 -0.90 -16.91
N TYR A 161 38.64 -2.16 -16.74
CA TYR A 161 39.21 -2.95 -17.83
C TYR A 161 38.14 -3.89 -18.40
N THR A 162 37.91 -3.80 -19.70
CA THR A 162 36.96 -4.69 -20.39
C THR A 162 37.61 -6.02 -20.82
N HIS A 163 38.93 -6.12 -20.80
CA HIS A 163 39.71 -7.34 -21.11
C HIS A 163 40.98 -7.43 -20.27
N LEU A 164 41.14 -8.53 -19.56
CA LEU A 164 42.42 -8.98 -19.02
C LEU A 164 43.17 -9.70 -20.13
N THR A 165 44.03 -9.00 -20.84
CA THR A 165 45.06 -9.65 -21.69
C THR A 165 46.18 -10.07 -20.73
N LEU A 166 46.20 -11.36 -20.38
CA LEU A 166 47.38 -11.95 -19.74
C LEU A 166 48.55 -11.88 -20.76
N PRO A 167 49.69 -11.32 -20.39
CA PRO A 167 50.87 -11.48 -21.22
C PRO A 167 51.25 -12.95 -21.25
N THR A 168 51.05 -13.58 -22.40
CA THR A 168 51.59 -14.91 -22.69
C THR A 168 53.09 -14.76 -22.96
N ASN A 169 53.90 -15.07 -21.96
CA ASN A 169 55.30 -15.44 -22.17
C ASN A 169 55.42 -16.93 -22.20
#